data_b4c91ecef1d73878241f6898debdc5f6
#
_entry.id   b4c91ecef1d73878241f6898debdc5f6
#
_cell.length_a   1.000
_cell.length_b   1.000
_cell.length_c   1.000
_cell.angle_alpha   90.00
_cell.angle_beta   90.00
_cell.angle_gamma   90.00
#
_symmetry.space_group_name_H-M   'P 1'
#
loop_
_entity.id
_entity.type
_entity.pdbx_description
1 polymer ?
#
loop_
_entity_poly.entity_id
_entity_poly.type
_entity_poly.pdbx_seq_one_letter_code
_entity_poly.pdbx_strand_id
1 'polypeptide(L)'
;MADLCAPSLLGSSGTIPLSIVSVIPDIMRHYADLIANAKHEVFIATNYWEHSYSSDLVSDSLRELSKRCEGRDPVIVKLMYDRGTPTQAIKNHATVEPDGWEKVGLPHRDEIKNISLQVVNYHRPLLGTFHAKYLVVDRKVACLNSNNIQDRPNVEMMIHLEGPIVDSFYDMALFSWSNALVPPLPLVKNPPIQRDDYKFGHDNEHLKCKPVVRYLL
;
A
#
# COMPACT_ATOMS: atom_id res chain seq x y z
N MET A 1 22.92 -9.07 -17.26
CA MET A 1 22.01 -8.20 -16.49
C MET A 1 20.74 -8.92 -16.02
N ALA A 2 20.24 -9.92 -16.74
CA ALA A 2 19.09 -10.71 -16.31
C ALA A 2 19.29 -11.46 -14.97
N ASP A 3 20.53 -11.72 -14.59
CA ASP A 3 20.86 -12.41 -13.33
C ASP A 3 20.89 -11.48 -12.10
N LEU A 4 20.69 -10.19 -12.28
CA LEU A 4 20.78 -9.18 -11.22
C LEU A 4 19.42 -8.61 -10.78
N CYS A 5 18.36 -8.87 -11.52
CA CYS A 5 17.01 -8.39 -11.21
C CYS A 5 16.02 -9.56 -11.24
N ALA A 6 15.03 -9.52 -10.34
CA ALA A 6 13.88 -10.39 -10.49
C ALA A 6 13.22 -10.12 -11.86
N PRO A 7 12.86 -11.14 -12.65
CA PRO A 7 12.27 -10.92 -13.97
C PRO A 7 10.99 -10.08 -13.96
N SER A 8 10.22 -10.12 -12.89
CA SER A 8 9.07 -9.25 -12.66
C SER A 8 9.43 -7.76 -12.74
N LEU A 9 10.67 -7.39 -12.41
CA LEU A 9 11.16 -6.00 -12.47
C LEU A 9 11.67 -5.59 -13.86
N LEU A 10 11.87 -6.54 -14.78
CA LEU A 10 12.31 -6.28 -16.15
C LEU A 10 11.14 -5.93 -17.10
N GLY A 11 9.97 -6.42 -16.80
CA GLY A 11 8.75 -6.17 -17.55
C GLY A 11 7.67 -7.17 -17.20
N SER A 12 6.44 -6.72 -17.29
CA SER A 12 5.27 -7.53 -16.97
C SER A 12 4.06 -7.02 -17.73
N SER A 13 2.97 -7.76 -17.67
CA SER A 13 1.68 -7.41 -18.25
C SER A 13 0.59 -7.42 -17.19
N GLY A 14 -0.51 -6.72 -17.45
CA GLY A 14 -1.65 -6.69 -16.56
C GLY A 14 -2.84 -6.03 -17.22
N THR A 15 -3.94 -5.98 -16.50
CA THR A 15 -5.17 -5.30 -16.89
C THR A 15 -5.46 -4.14 -15.96
N ILE A 16 -6.18 -3.16 -16.45
CA ILE A 16 -6.67 -1.99 -15.71
C ILE A 16 -8.20 -2.06 -15.70
N PRO A 17 -8.81 -2.81 -14.77
CA PRO A 17 -10.27 -2.92 -14.72
C PRO A 17 -10.95 -1.64 -14.22
N LEU A 18 -10.22 -0.77 -13.51
CA LEU A 18 -10.74 0.48 -12.97
C LEU A 18 -9.69 1.59 -13.02
N SER A 19 -10.12 2.78 -13.42
CA SER A 19 -9.37 4.02 -13.24
C SER A 19 -10.26 5.04 -12.53
N ILE A 20 -9.69 5.77 -11.57
CA ILE A 20 -10.37 6.86 -10.87
C ILE A 20 -9.64 8.15 -11.21
N VAL A 21 -10.38 9.16 -11.68
CA VAL A 21 -9.91 10.53 -11.85
C VAL A 21 -10.81 11.40 -11.00
N SER A 22 -10.34 11.83 -9.84
CA SER A 22 -11.15 12.55 -8.86
C SER A 22 -10.25 13.26 -7.83
N VAL A 23 -10.87 13.77 -6.78
CA VAL A 23 -10.17 14.31 -5.60
C VAL A 23 -9.58 13.19 -4.74
N ILE A 24 -8.56 13.49 -3.95
CA ILE A 24 -7.81 12.50 -3.17
C ILE A 24 -8.71 11.62 -2.28
N PRO A 25 -9.69 12.16 -1.53
CA PRO A 25 -10.56 11.32 -0.71
C PRO A 25 -11.31 10.22 -1.47
N ASP A 26 -11.68 10.45 -2.72
CA ASP A 26 -12.38 9.41 -3.51
C ASP A 26 -11.44 8.26 -3.87
N ILE A 27 -10.19 8.57 -4.19
CA ILE A 27 -9.14 7.57 -4.41
C ILE A 27 -8.88 6.80 -3.10
N MET A 28 -8.80 7.50 -1.97
CA MET A 28 -8.55 6.87 -0.68
C MET A 28 -9.72 6.01 -0.18
N ARG A 29 -10.96 6.27 -0.60
CA ARG A 29 -12.08 5.35 -0.35
C ARG A 29 -11.89 4.01 -1.03
N HIS A 30 -11.38 4.00 -2.26
CA HIS A 30 -11.04 2.75 -2.94
C HIS A 30 -9.89 2.01 -2.24
N TYR A 31 -8.86 2.75 -1.79
CA TYR A 31 -7.80 2.17 -0.96
C TYR A 31 -8.36 1.54 0.32
N ALA A 32 -9.20 2.27 1.04
CA ALA A 32 -9.81 1.82 2.29
C ALA A 32 -10.60 0.52 2.11
N ASP A 33 -11.35 0.42 1.01
CA ASP A 33 -12.10 -0.78 0.67
C ASP A 33 -11.19 -1.97 0.40
N LEU A 34 -10.15 -1.79 -0.39
CA LEU A 34 -9.16 -2.83 -0.66
C LEU A 34 -8.44 -3.30 0.61
N ILE A 35 -8.01 -2.36 1.45
CA ILE A 35 -7.33 -2.66 2.71
C ILE A 35 -8.25 -3.44 3.66
N ALA A 36 -9.48 -2.98 3.87
CA ALA A 36 -10.43 -3.63 4.77
C ALA A 36 -10.81 -5.06 4.33
N ASN A 37 -10.66 -5.39 3.05
CA ASN A 37 -10.96 -6.70 2.50
C ASN A 37 -9.73 -7.62 2.34
N ALA A 38 -8.55 -7.18 2.71
CA ALA A 38 -7.32 -7.98 2.61
C ALA A 38 -7.39 -9.28 3.41
N LYS A 39 -6.73 -10.32 2.90
CA LYS A 39 -6.72 -11.66 3.50
C LYS A 39 -5.36 -12.06 4.07
N HIS A 40 -4.27 -11.58 3.47
CA HIS A 40 -2.92 -12.02 3.79
C HIS A 40 -1.95 -10.87 4.02
N GLU A 41 -1.89 -9.92 3.11
CA GLU A 41 -0.87 -8.87 3.17
C GLU A 41 -1.29 -7.58 2.47
N VAL A 42 -0.81 -6.45 2.98
CA VAL A 42 -1.01 -5.11 2.43
C VAL A 42 0.32 -4.37 2.45
N PHE A 43 0.72 -3.80 1.31
CA PHE A 43 1.82 -2.85 1.21
C PHE A 43 1.28 -1.49 0.78
N ILE A 44 1.54 -0.48 1.60
CA ILE A 44 1.18 0.92 1.31
C ILE A 44 2.47 1.71 1.19
N ALA A 45 2.67 2.36 0.06
CA ALA A 45 3.79 3.27 -0.15
C ALA A 45 3.28 4.63 -0.58
N THR A 46 3.81 5.68 -0.01
CA THR A 46 3.53 7.05 -0.41
C THR A 46 4.76 7.93 -0.22
N ASN A 47 4.92 8.95 -1.07
CA ASN A 47 5.99 9.91 -0.86
C ASN A 47 5.72 10.81 0.36
N TYR A 48 4.47 11.21 0.58
CA TYR A 48 4.12 12.06 1.70
C TYR A 48 2.88 11.54 2.42
N TRP A 49 2.96 11.51 3.74
CA TRP A 49 1.87 11.16 4.64
C TRP A 49 1.57 12.34 5.55
N GLU A 50 0.33 12.80 5.55
CA GLU A 50 -0.16 13.89 6.39
C GLU A 50 -1.45 13.47 7.08
N HIS A 51 -1.58 13.83 8.37
CA HIS A 51 -2.85 13.64 9.08
C HIS A 51 -3.94 14.49 8.42
N SER A 52 -4.93 13.84 7.87
CA SER A 52 -5.96 14.42 6.99
C SER A 52 -7.14 13.47 6.90
N TYR A 53 -8.26 13.91 6.36
CA TYR A 53 -9.39 13.02 6.09
C TYR A 53 -9.00 11.80 5.22
N SER A 54 -8.10 11.99 4.28
CA SER A 54 -7.57 10.90 3.45
C SER A 54 -6.78 9.88 4.26
N SER A 55 -5.97 10.29 5.21
CA SER A 55 -5.26 9.37 6.11
C SER A 55 -6.20 8.70 7.10
N ASP A 56 -7.26 9.41 7.54
CA ASP A 56 -8.27 8.84 8.42
C ASP A 56 -9.03 7.68 7.74
N LEU A 57 -9.35 7.81 6.45
CA LEU A 57 -9.94 6.72 5.66
C LEU A 57 -9.06 5.46 5.67
N VAL A 58 -7.75 5.62 5.52
CA VAL A 58 -6.81 4.49 5.60
C VAL A 58 -6.76 3.95 7.02
N SER A 59 -6.69 4.79 8.03
CA SER A 59 -6.64 4.39 9.44
C SER A 59 -7.91 3.63 9.87
N ASP A 60 -9.08 4.09 9.43
CA ASP A 60 -10.36 3.40 9.68
C ASP A 60 -10.43 2.05 8.96
N SER A 61 -9.84 1.94 7.77
CA SER A 61 -9.75 0.65 7.07
C SER A 61 -8.84 -0.35 7.78
N LEU A 62 -7.77 0.10 8.44
CA LEU A 62 -6.92 -0.75 9.28
C LEU A 62 -7.66 -1.25 10.53
N ARG A 63 -8.49 -0.40 11.16
CA ARG A 63 -9.38 -0.80 12.26
C ARG A 63 -10.38 -1.86 11.81
N GLU A 64 -11.01 -1.63 10.67
CA GLU A 64 -11.97 -2.56 10.08
C GLU A 64 -11.30 -3.89 9.69
N LEU A 65 -10.13 -3.85 9.06
CA LEU A 65 -9.34 -5.04 8.75
C LEU A 65 -9.04 -5.83 10.02
N SER A 66 -8.59 -5.16 11.09
CA SER A 66 -8.30 -5.81 12.36
C SER A 66 -9.52 -6.53 12.94
N LYS A 67 -10.70 -5.92 12.89
CA LYS A 67 -11.96 -6.57 13.32
C LYS A 67 -12.24 -7.82 12.49
N ARG A 68 -12.08 -7.75 11.17
CA ARG A 68 -12.30 -8.88 10.26
C ARG A 68 -11.27 -10.00 10.41
N CYS A 69 -10.13 -9.71 11.03
CA CYS A 69 -9.08 -10.69 11.31
C CYS A 69 -9.25 -11.37 12.67
N GLU A 70 -10.28 -11.07 13.44
CA GLU A 70 -10.53 -11.72 14.72
C GLU A 70 -10.68 -13.24 14.55
N GLY A 71 -9.93 -14.01 15.33
CA GLY A 71 -9.95 -15.48 15.29
C GLY A 71 -9.22 -16.14 14.13
N ARG A 72 -8.42 -15.40 13.35
CA ARG A 72 -7.60 -15.93 12.27
C ARG A 72 -6.17 -15.37 12.31
N ASP A 73 -5.31 -15.86 11.43
CA ASP A 73 -3.94 -15.35 11.31
C ASP A 73 -3.94 -13.86 10.98
N PRO A 74 -3.06 -13.07 11.64
CA PRO A 74 -2.95 -11.64 11.40
C PRO A 74 -2.56 -11.33 9.95
N VAL A 75 -3.25 -10.38 9.34
CA VAL A 75 -2.82 -9.81 8.04
C VAL A 75 -1.57 -8.95 8.27
N ILE A 76 -0.57 -9.15 7.41
CA ILE A 76 0.68 -8.37 7.44
C ILE A 76 0.45 -7.06 6.72
N VAL A 77 0.65 -5.95 7.42
CA VAL A 77 0.51 -4.61 6.85
C VAL A 77 1.86 -3.87 6.92
N LYS A 78 2.31 -3.39 5.79
CA LYS A 78 3.54 -2.59 5.66
C LYS A 78 3.19 -1.22 5.12
N LEU A 79 3.53 -0.16 5.86
CA LEU A 79 3.34 1.22 5.46
C LEU A 79 4.68 1.94 5.38
N MET A 80 4.98 2.52 4.23
CA MET A 80 6.18 3.31 4.00
C MET A 80 5.81 4.70 3.49
N TYR A 81 6.44 5.71 4.09
CA TYR A 81 6.35 7.09 3.62
C TYR A 81 7.72 7.76 3.65
N ASP A 82 7.88 8.87 2.95
CA ASP A 82 9.11 9.66 2.93
C ASP A 82 8.88 11.00 3.63
N ARG A 83 9.54 11.19 4.77
CA ARG A 83 9.58 12.46 5.48
C ARG A 83 10.93 12.62 6.17
N GLY A 84 11.82 13.36 5.55
CA GLY A 84 13.18 13.53 6.02
C GLY A 84 13.27 13.96 7.50
N THR A 85 14.12 13.25 8.24
CA THR A 85 14.52 13.62 9.59
C THR A 85 16.04 13.70 9.67
N PRO A 86 16.63 14.49 10.57
CA PRO A 86 18.09 14.62 10.68
C PRO A 86 18.81 13.27 10.89
N THR A 87 18.19 12.34 11.60
CA THR A 87 18.77 11.01 11.89
C THR A 87 18.89 10.12 10.65
N GLN A 88 18.13 10.40 9.60
CA GLN A 88 18.15 9.63 8.36
C GLN A 88 19.33 9.96 7.44
N ALA A 89 20.14 10.95 7.79
CA ALA A 89 21.44 11.16 7.13
C ALA A 89 22.38 9.95 7.28
N ILE A 90 22.20 9.15 8.35
CA ILE A 90 23.02 7.96 8.64
C ILE A 90 22.26 6.68 8.30
N LYS A 91 20.97 6.62 8.62
CA LYS A 91 20.13 5.44 8.42
C LYS A 91 18.90 5.80 7.60
N ASN A 92 18.85 5.34 6.35
CA ASN A 92 17.78 5.68 5.40
C ASN A 92 16.37 5.28 5.86
N HIS A 93 16.25 4.14 6.55
CA HIS A 93 15.00 3.64 7.10
C HIS A 93 14.93 3.96 8.60
N ALA A 94 13.87 4.61 9.01
CA ALA A 94 13.54 4.83 10.41
C ALA A 94 12.20 4.13 10.72
N THR A 95 12.25 3.09 11.55
CA THR A 95 11.02 2.44 12.04
C THR A 95 10.25 3.43 12.91
N VAL A 96 8.94 3.53 12.68
CA VAL A 96 8.03 4.26 13.55
C VAL A 96 7.42 3.26 14.52
N GLU A 97 7.90 3.30 15.76
CA GLU A 97 7.44 2.38 16.81
C GLU A 97 5.96 2.61 17.14
N PRO A 98 5.24 1.58 17.66
CA PRO A 98 3.82 1.68 17.96
C PRO A 98 3.40 2.90 18.79
N ASP A 99 4.23 3.31 19.74
CA ASP A 99 3.99 4.49 20.58
C ASP A 99 4.07 5.82 19.78
N GLY A 100 4.56 5.76 18.56
CA GLY A 100 4.63 6.89 17.63
C GLY A 100 3.52 6.93 16.59
N TRP A 101 2.70 5.88 16.46
CA TRP A 101 1.72 5.77 15.39
C TRP A 101 0.64 6.86 15.44
N GLU A 102 0.10 7.15 16.61
CA GLU A 102 -0.92 8.20 16.77
C GLU A 102 -0.39 9.59 16.39
N LYS A 103 0.91 9.85 16.60
CA LYS A 103 1.54 11.12 16.22
C LYS A 103 1.56 11.34 14.71
N VAL A 104 1.48 10.25 13.96
CA VAL A 104 1.40 10.29 12.49
C VAL A 104 -0.02 9.99 11.98
N GLY A 105 -1.03 9.98 12.86
CA GLY A 105 -2.43 9.79 12.49
C GLY A 105 -2.81 8.35 12.20
N LEU A 106 -2.02 7.37 12.64
CA LEU A 106 -2.36 5.95 12.57
C LEU A 106 -3.09 5.50 13.83
N PRO A 107 -3.86 4.39 13.78
CA PRO A 107 -4.56 3.86 14.95
C PRO A 107 -3.62 3.49 16.09
N HIS A 108 -4.10 3.60 17.32
CA HIS A 108 -3.40 3.03 18.46
C HIS A 108 -3.30 1.50 18.30
N ARG A 109 -2.17 0.91 18.75
CA ARG A 109 -1.93 -0.54 18.61
C ARG A 109 -3.06 -1.41 19.14
N ASP A 110 -3.72 -0.96 20.21
CA ASP A 110 -4.81 -1.71 20.84
C ASP A 110 -6.09 -1.75 19.99
N GLU A 111 -6.25 -0.85 19.04
CA GLU A 111 -7.37 -0.82 18.09
C GLU A 111 -7.17 -1.81 16.93
N ILE A 112 -5.92 -2.24 16.69
CA ILE A 112 -5.53 -3.05 15.54
C ILE A 112 -4.75 -4.32 15.92
N LYS A 113 -5.15 -4.97 17.02
CA LYS A 113 -4.47 -6.14 17.61
C LYS A 113 -4.36 -7.35 16.68
N ASN A 114 -5.28 -7.49 15.74
CA ASN A 114 -5.39 -8.66 14.88
C ASN A 114 -4.69 -8.48 13.53
N ILE A 115 -3.89 -7.43 13.37
CA ILE A 115 -3.02 -7.23 12.21
C ILE A 115 -1.57 -7.02 12.65
N SER A 116 -0.63 -7.34 11.78
CA SER A 116 0.80 -7.10 12.00
C SER A 116 1.23 -5.85 11.23
N LEU A 117 1.07 -4.67 11.85
CA LEU A 117 1.46 -3.40 11.23
C LEU A 117 2.94 -3.09 11.48
N GLN A 118 3.65 -2.73 10.42
CA GLN A 118 4.97 -2.13 10.48
C GLN A 118 4.97 -0.84 9.68
N VAL A 119 5.51 0.22 10.28
CA VAL A 119 5.60 1.54 9.68
C VAL A 119 7.05 1.96 9.55
N VAL A 120 7.43 2.42 8.36
CA VAL A 120 8.80 2.90 8.09
C VAL A 120 8.74 4.26 7.43
N ASN A 121 9.51 5.18 7.96
CA ASN A 121 9.84 6.44 7.32
C ASN A 121 11.16 6.26 6.55
N TYR A 122 11.08 6.23 5.23
CA TYR A 122 12.26 6.07 4.36
C TYR A 122 12.63 7.40 3.73
N HIS A 123 13.82 7.87 4.01
CA HIS A 123 14.37 9.08 3.38
C HIS A 123 15.85 8.90 3.06
N ARG A 124 16.29 9.41 1.91
CA ARG A 124 17.69 9.37 1.49
C ARG A 124 18.20 10.79 1.25
N PRO A 125 18.71 11.47 2.27
CA PRO A 125 19.23 12.83 2.14
C PRO A 125 20.24 12.95 1.00
N LEU A 126 20.19 14.03 0.24
CA LEU A 126 21.09 14.39 -0.87
C LEU A 126 21.02 13.48 -2.12
N LEU A 127 20.40 12.32 -2.07
CA LEU A 127 20.40 11.35 -3.17
C LEU A 127 19.02 11.13 -3.80
N GLY A 128 18.00 11.78 -3.28
CA GLY A 128 16.63 11.70 -3.79
C GLY A 128 15.61 11.31 -2.75
N THR A 129 14.34 11.38 -3.13
CA THR A 129 13.20 11.01 -2.30
C THR A 129 12.56 9.72 -2.81
N PHE A 130 11.90 9.00 -1.91
CA PHE A 130 11.03 7.90 -2.29
C PHE A 130 9.71 8.47 -2.83
N HIS A 131 9.61 8.62 -4.15
CA HIS A 131 8.48 9.31 -4.78
C HIS A 131 7.35 8.37 -5.24
N ALA A 132 7.47 7.08 -5.03
CA ALA A 132 6.44 6.12 -5.43
C ALA A 132 5.19 6.23 -4.55
N LYS A 133 4.02 6.01 -5.14
CA LYS A 133 2.73 5.97 -4.48
C LYS A 133 1.96 4.79 -5.02
N TYR A 134 1.87 3.73 -4.22
CA TYR A 134 1.17 2.53 -4.61
C TYR A 134 0.62 1.76 -3.41
N LEU A 135 -0.35 0.92 -3.69
CA LEU A 135 -0.92 -0.07 -2.79
C LEU A 135 -0.77 -1.44 -3.44
N VAL A 136 -0.41 -2.45 -2.67
CA VAL A 136 -0.48 -3.86 -3.09
C VAL A 136 -1.28 -4.62 -2.05
N VAL A 137 -2.27 -5.40 -2.50
CA VAL A 137 -3.12 -6.22 -1.62
C VAL A 137 -3.10 -7.67 -2.09
N ASP A 138 -2.72 -8.56 -1.19
CA ASP A 138 -2.77 -10.03 -1.36
C ASP A 138 -2.05 -10.54 -2.61
N ARG A 139 -1.13 -9.77 -3.20
CA ARG A 139 -0.51 -10.03 -4.52
C ARG A 139 -1.51 -10.26 -5.64
N LYS A 140 -2.73 -9.75 -5.50
CA LYS A 140 -3.81 -9.85 -6.48
C LYS A 140 -4.11 -8.53 -7.14
N VAL A 141 -3.96 -7.46 -6.37
CA VAL A 141 -4.27 -6.10 -6.78
C VAL A 141 -3.10 -5.20 -6.48
N ALA A 142 -2.80 -4.29 -7.41
CA ALA A 142 -1.98 -3.12 -7.15
C ALA A 142 -2.73 -1.86 -7.58
N CYS A 143 -2.61 -0.80 -6.80
CA CYS A 143 -3.04 0.53 -7.22
C CYS A 143 -1.81 1.41 -7.39
N LEU A 144 -1.74 2.13 -8.49
CA LEU A 144 -0.75 3.17 -8.74
C LEU A 144 -1.46 4.51 -8.86
N ASN A 145 -1.02 5.50 -8.10
CA ASN A 145 -1.69 6.79 -8.04
C ASN A 145 -0.73 7.97 -8.10
N SER A 146 -1.24 9.12 -8.53
CA SER A 146 -0.49 10.36 -8.59
C SER A 146 -0.44 11.09 -7.24
N ASN A 147 -1.47 10.93 -6.41
CA ASN A 147 -1.61 11.61 -5.13
C ASN A 147 -0.76 11.00 -4.01
N ASN A 148 -0.35 11.84 -3.08
CA ASN A 148 0.08 11.43 -1.74
C ASN A 148 -1.14 11.18 -0.84
N ILE A 149 -0.91 10.62 0.36
CA ILE A 149 -1.96 10.49 1.39
C ILE A 149 -1.99 11.79 2.20
N GLN A 150 -2.80 12.70 1.73
CA GLN A 150 -3.00 14.05 2.27
C GLN A 150 -4.28 14.64 1.66
N ASP A 151 -4.79 15.74 2.20
CA ASP A 151 -5.89 16.48 1.59
C ASP A 151 -5.37 17.70 0.84
N ARG A 152 -5.68 17.77 -0.46
CA ARG A 152 -5.43 18.91 -1.32
C ARG A 152 -6.55 19.04 -2.34
N PRO A 153 -6.88 20.27 -2.78
CA PRO A 153 -7.94 20.52 -3.77
C PRO A 153 -7.46 20.23 -5.20
N ASN A 154 -6.80 19.09 -5.38
CA ASN A 154 -6.29 18.65 -6.68
C ASN A 154 -7.19 17.57 -7.25
N VAL A 155 -7.31 17.56 -8.58
CA VAL A 155 -7.76 16.38 -9.31
C VAL A 155 -6.55 15.47 -9.50
N GLU A 156 -6.68 14.24 -9.08
CA GLU A 156 -5.64 13.22 -9.10
C GLU A 156 -6.15 11.99 -9.85
N MET A 157 -5.25 11.05 -10.13
CA MET A 157 -5.60 9.83 -10.83
C MET A 157 -5.05 8.60 -10.11
N MET A 158 -5.81 7.51 -10.22
CA MET A 158 -5.40 6.19 -9.76
C MET A 158 -5.82 5.15 -10.78
N ILE A 159 -4.96 4.16 -10.99
CA ILE A 159 -5.27 2.96 -11.74
C ILE A 159 -5.22 1.74 -10.82
N HIS A 160 -6.23 0.90 -10.93
CA HIS A 160 -6.29 -0.41 -10.30
C HIS A 160 -5.75 -1.43 -11.31
N LEU A 161 -4.74 -2.17 -10.91
CA LEU A 161 -4.00 -3.11 -11.73
C LEU A 161 -4.22 -4.53 -11.23
N GLU A 162 -4.37 -5.44 -12.16
CA GLU A 162 -4.49 -6.88 -11.91
C GLU A 162 -3.60 -7.68 -12.87
N GLY A 163 -3.28 -8.91 -12.48
CA GLY A 163 -2.45 -9.81 -13.28
C GLY A 163 -0.97 -9.81 -12.89
N PRO A 164 -0.10 -10.35 -13.72
CA PRO A 164 1.33 -10.51 -13.43
C PRO A 164 2.06 -9.23 -13.04
N ILE A 165 1.57 -8.07 -13.46
CA ILE A 165 2.12 -6.76 -13.08
C ILE A 165 2.13 -6.54 -11.56
N VAL A 166 1.21 -7.17 -10.83
CA VAL A 166 1.12 -7.06 -9.37
C VAL A 166 2.36 -7.66 -8.70
N ASP A 167 2.93 -8.72 -9.27
CA ASP A 167 4.18 -9.31 -8.78
C ASP A 167 5.36 -8.33 -8.92
N SER A 168 5.36 -7.50 -9.96
CA SER A 168 6.35 -6.43 -10.14
C SER A 168 6.26 -5.39 -9.02
N PHE A 169 5.05 -4.95 -8.67
CA PHE A 169 4.85 -4.02 -7.55
C PHE A 169 5.21 -4.65 -6.21
N TYR A 170 4.89 -5.92 -6.02
CA TYR A 170 5.24 -6.66 -4.81
C TYR A 170 6.76 -6.77 -4.64
N ASP A 171 7.48 -7.21 -5.66
CA ASP A 171 8.94 -7.32 -5.61
C ASP A 171 9.61 -5.95 -5.44
N MET A 172 9.06 -4.90 -6.06
CA MET A 172 9.52 -3.53 -5.84
C MET A 172 9.30 -3.09 -4.39
N ALA A 173 8.16 -3.44 -3.79
CA ALA A 173 7.88 -3.17 -2.38
C ALA A 173 8.93 -3.85 -1.49
N LEU A 174 9.19 -5.14 -1.68
CA LEU A 174 10.21 -5.87 -0.93
C LEU A 174 11.59 -5.23 -1.08
N PHE A 175 11.94 -4.81 -2.30
CA PHE A 175 13.20 -4.13 -2.57
C PHE A 175 13.32 -2.80 -1.84
N SER A 176 12.24 -2.02 -1.81
CA SER A 176 12.19 -0.71 -1.14
C SER A 176 12.33 -0.84 0.37
N TRP A 177 11.75 -1.90 0.96
CA TRP A 177 11.87 -2.19 2.38
C TRP A 177 13.22 -2.81 2.75
N SER A 178 13.89 -3.48 1.79
CA SER A 178 15.20 -4.12 1.99
C SER A 178 15.21 -5.02 3.24
N ASN A 179 16.25 -4.87 4.07
CA ASN A 179 16.42 -5.68 5.29
C ASN A 179 15.52 -5.22 6.48
N ALA A 180 14.67 -4.22 6.28
CA ALA A 180 13.80 -3.69 7.33
C ALA A 180 12.47 -4.45 7.47
N LEU A 181 12.20 -5.49 6.67
CA LEU A 181 10.98 -6.29 6.76
C LEU A 181 10.94 -7.16 8.01
N VAL A 182 9.92 -6.97 8.85
CA VAL A 182 9.63 -7.82 10.01
C VAL A 182 8.12 -8.09 10.05
N PRO A 183 7.65 -9.32 9.89
CA PRO A 183 8.42 -10.50 9.50
C PRO A 183 9.00 -10.39 8.07
N PRO A 184 10.06 -11.14 7.76
CA PRO A 184 10.60 -11.19 6.40
C PRO A 184 9.59 -11.85 5.46
N LEU A 185 9.47 -11.31 4.24
CA LEU A 185 8.62 -11.86 3.18
C LEU A 185 9.48 -12.32 2.01
N PRO A 186 9.16 -13.44 1.37
CA PRO A 186 9.95 -13.96 0.25
C PRO A 186 9.67 -13.16 -1.02
N LEU A 187 10.72 -12.96 -1.82
CA LEU A 187 10.55 -12.51 -3.20
C LEU A 187 9.71 -13.51 -3.99
N VAL A 188 8.95 -13.03 -4.95
CA VAL A 188 8.25 -13.90 -5.90
C VAL A 188 9.27 -14.64 -6.73
N LYS A 189 9.15 -15.97 -6.80
CA LYS A 189 10.07 -16.81 -7.57
C LYS A 189 9.82 -16.65 -9.07
N ASN A 190 10.87 -16.76 -9.84
CA ASN A 190 10.80 -16.81 -11.29
C ASN A 190 10.83 -18.28 -11.80
N PRO A 191 9.95 -18.69 -12.72
CA PRO A 191 8.87 -17.90 -13.28
C PRO A 191 7.82 -17.54 -12.24
N PRO A 192 7.05 -16.44 -12.44
CA PRO A 192 6.00 -16.03 -11.52
C PRO A 192 5.02 -17.18 -11.33
N ILE A 193 4.56 -17.37 -10.09
CA ILE A 193 3.59 -18.40 -9.76
C ILE A 193 2.29 -18.05 -10.49
N GLN A 194 1.82 -18.97 -11.36
CA GLN A 194 0.48 -18.85 -11.91
C GLN A 194 -0.52 -18.99 -10.76
N ARG A 195 -1.41 -18.02 -10.66
CA ARG A 195 -2.46 -18.01 -9.64
C ARG A 195 -3.76 -18.45 -10.29
N ASP A 196 -4.16 -19.70 -10.05
CA ASP A 196 -5.39 -20.27 -10.59
C ASP A 196 -6.66 -19.62 -10.01
N ASP A 197 -6.52 -18.89 -8.89
CA ASP A 197 -7.59 -18.18 -8.20
C ASP A 197 -7.81 -16.74 -8.68
N TYR A 198 -7.07 -16.32 -9.71
CA TYR A 198 -7.15 -14.97 -10.23
C TYR A 198 -8.43 -14.75 -11.05
N LYS A 199 -9.19 -13.72 -10.68
CA LYS A 199 -10.42 -13.31 -11.37
C LYS A 199 -10.27 -11.92 -11.95
N PHE A 200 -10.58 -11.78 -13.23
CA PHE A 200 -10.55 -10.50 -13.94
C PHE A 200 -11.87 -9.74 -13.82
N GLY A 201 -11.77 -8.41 -13.81
CA GLY A 201 -12.93 -7.53 -13.98
C GLY A 201 -13.94 -7.61 -12.83
N HIS A 202 -15.21 -7.58 -13.18
CA HIS A 202 -16.34 -7.45 -12.24
C HIS A 202 -16.50 -8.60 -11.25
N ASP A 203 -15.91 -9.73 -11.52
CA ASP A 203 -15.96 -10.90 -10.63
C ASP A 203 -14.92 -10.85 -9.51
N ASN A 204 -13.99 -9.87 -9.56
CA ASN A 204 -13.01 -9.68 -8.51
C ASN A 204 -13.67 -9.03 -7.29
N GLU A 205 -13.55 -9.68 -6.14
CA GLU A 205 -14.12 -9.18 -4.87
C GLU A 205 -13.58 -7.80 -4.45
N HIS A 206 -12.35 -7.46 -4.87
CA HIS A 206 -11.74 -6.17 -4.60
C HIS A 206 -12.37 -5.01 -5.40
N LEU A 207 -13.14 -5.30 -6.44
CA LEU A 207 -13.87 -4.29 -7.23
C LEU A 207 -15.28 -4.02 -6.72
N LYS A 208 -15.72 -4.66 -5.66
CA LYS A 208 -17.05 -4.43 -5.05
C LYS A 208 -17.17 -3.12 -4.27
N CYS A 209 -16.24 -2.21 -4.50
CA CYS A 209 -16.32 -0.85 -4.01
C CYS A 209 -17.61 -0.18 -4.51
N LYS A 210 -18.48 0.24 -3.61
CA LYS A 210 -19.59 1.11 -3.96
C LYS A 210 -19.06 2.54 -3.99
N PRO A 211 -18.89 3.15 -5.16
CA PRO A 211 -18.50 4.55 -5.20
C PRO A 211 -19.56 5.36 -4.50
N VAL A 212 -19.20 5.99 -3.41
CA VAL A 212 -20.05 7.03 -2.82
C VAL A 212 -19.90 8.24 -3.71
N VAL A 213 -20.75 8.34 -4.72
CA VAL A 213 -20.83 9.52 -5.58
C VAL A 213 -21.40 10.65 -4.71
N ARG A 214 -20.51 11.40 -4.07
CA ARG A 214 -20.87 12.72 -3.56
C ARG A 214 -20.61 13.70 -4.70
N TYR A 215 -21.69 14.16 -5.32
CA TYR A 215 -21.61 15.34 -6.17
C TYR A 215 -21.19 16.50 -5.27
N LEU A 216 -19.97 16.99 -5.44
CA LEU A 216 -19.59 18.31 -4.96
C LEU A 216 -20.28 19.30 -5.90
N LEU A 217 -21.43 19.84 -5.47
CA LEU A 217 -21.98 21.07 -6.00
C LEU A 217 -21.29 22.27 -5.34
#